data_010197359aad083508491aa77d6be751
#
_entry.id   010197359aad083508491aa77d6be751
#
_cell.length_a   1.000
_cell.length_b   1.000
_cell.length_c   1.000
_cell.angle_alpha   90.00
_cell.angle_beta   90.00
_cell.angle_gamma   90.00
#
_symmetry.space_group_name_H-M   'P 1'
#
loop_
_entity.id
_entity.type
_entity.pdbx_description
1 polymer ?
#
loop_
_entity_poly.entity_id
_entity_poly.type
_entity_poly.pdbx_seq_one_letter_code
_entity_poly.pdbx_strand_id
1 'polypeptide(L)'
;GSEPLLLGEIWQDGSQFFTGDAFDSVMNYKLSFALGDLFLDKGDAKAADYELTVLRQNYPKEALYDLMNIVDSHDTVRAIYKFGGGSDSVAQPTKKDFDYNLGKARLKLAATFLMGYPGMPTIYYGDEAGQYGSSDPDCRRTYPWGKEDKDLIAYYKKVIGVRNAHKDIFARGDVNTLKAEGDIYAFSRKADSGKMGIVALNRGKAQQVTLPVSAADGTVFTDELTGTKATVSGGQLTLALGENQGMMLVQD
;
A
#
# COMPACT_ATOMS: atom_id res chain seq x y z
N GLY A 1 24.24 -2.49 24.29
CA GLY A 1 22.87 -2.15 23.97
C GLY A 1 22.71 -2.17 22.46
N SER A 2 21.53 -2.40 21.94
CA SER A 2 21.25 -2.23 20.52
C SER A 2 21.33 -0.74 20.15
N GLU A 3 21.90 -0.45 19.00
CA GLU A 3 21.92 0.91 18.45
C GLU A 3 20.48 1.36 18.18
N PRO A 4 20.10 2.62 18.49
CA PRO A 4 18.75 3.10 18.24
C PRO A 4 18.53 3.32 16.74
N LEU A 5 17.31 3.04 16.26
CA LEU A 5 16.88 3.39 14.91
C LEU A 5 16.76 4.90 14.77
N LEU A 6 17.48 5.49 13.82
CA LEU A 6 17.43 6.91 13.50
C LEU A 6 16.47 7.13 12.32
N LEU A 7 15.32 7.72 12.60
CA LEU A 7 14.28 7.99 11.61
C LEU A 7 14.14 9.50 11.37
N GLY A 8 14.31 9.93 10.10
CA GLY A 8 14.18 11.32 9.70
C GLY A 8 12.81 11.64 9.08
N GLU A 9 12.38 12.88 9.24
CA GLU A 9 11.24 13.42 8.49
C GLU A 9 11.77 14.15 7.24
N ILE A 10 11.74 13.46 6.11
CA ILE A 10 12.18 13.97 4.81
C ILE A 10 11.08 13.81 3.79
N TRP A 11 10.58 14.92 3.25
CA TRP A 11 9.47 14.94 2.30
C TRP A 11 9.89 14.60 0.86
N GLN A 12 11.15 14.90 0.51
CA GLN A 12 11.72 14.64 -0.81
C GLN A 12 12.51 13.32 -0.80
N ASP A 13 13.38 13.16 -1.80
CA ASP A 13 14.35 12.08 -1.85
C ASP A 13 15.34 12.20 -0.70
N GLY A 14 15.38 11.18 0.14
CA GLY A 14 16.24 11.10 1.32
C GLY A 14 17.53 10.32 1.11
N SER A 15 17.84 9.90 -0.13
CA SER A 15 18.98 9.00 -0.43
C SER A 15 20.32 9.51 0.09
N GLN A 16 20.50 10.84 0.08
CA GLN A 16 21.71 11.49 0.60
C GLN A 16 21.96 11.28 2.10
N PHE A 17 20.97 10.84 2.85
CA PHE A 17 21.06 10.62 4.30
C PHE A 17 21.32 9.15 4.69
N PHE A 18 21.40 8.24 3.71
CA PHE A 18 21.68 6.82 3.93
C PHE A 18 23.15 6.47 3.70
N THR A 19 24.05 7.26 4.32
CA THR A 19 25.51 7.11 4.22
C THR A 19 26.12 6.33 5.39
N GLY A 20 25.26 5.89 6.33
CA GLY A 20 25.66 5.12 7.52
C GLY A 20 25.98 5.98 8.75
N ASP A 21 25.91 7.28 8.66
CA ASP A 21 26.21 8.25 9.71
C ASP A 21 25.06 9.24 10.00
N ALA A 22 23.94 9.12 9.29
CA ALA A 22 22.80 10.02 9.46
C ALA A 22 21.53 9.27 9.84
N PHE A 23 20.73 8.79 8.88
CA PHE A 23 19.48 8.11 9.14
C PHE A 23 19.51 6.65 8.70
N ASP A 24 18.79 5.78 9.44
CA ASP A 24 18.50 4.40 9.05
C ASP A 24 17.22 4.33 8.24
N SER A 25 16.30 5.26 8.48
CA SER A 25 14.98 5.33 7.85
C SER A 25 14.50 6.76 7.70
N VAL A 26 13.53 6.97 6.80
CA VAL A 26 12.77 8.23 6.70
C VAL A 26 11.28 7.94 6.59
N MET A 27 10.45 8.93 6.97
CA MET A 27 9.02 8.93 6.64
C MET A 27 8.87 8.99 5.13
N ASN A 28 8.31 7.93 4.53
CA ASN A 28 8.31 7.76 3.07
C ASN A 28 7.16 8.52 2.40
N TYR A 29 7.26 9.85 2.38
CA TYR A 29 6.31 10.71 1.66
C TYR A 29 6.34 10.50 0.14
N LYS A 30 7.46 10.03 -0.43
CA LYS A 30 7.54 9.67 -1.85
C LYS A 30 6.59 8.53 -2.20
N LEU A 31 6.51 7.51 -1.33
CA LEU A 31 5.54 6.44 -1.50
C LEU A 31 4.10 6.95 -1.28
N SER A 32 3.86 7.77 -0.27
CA SER A 32 2.54 8.39 -0.04
C SER A 32 2.06 9.15 -1.28
N PHE A 33 2.93 9.93 -1.92
CA PHE A 33 2.63 10.63 -3.17
C PHE A 33 2.35 9.65 -4.32
N ALA A 34 3.23 8.67 -4.55
CA ALA A 34 3.07 7.72 -5.66
C ALA A 34 1.80 6.87 -5.51
N LEU A 35 1.58 6.29 -4.35
CA LEU A 35 0.42 5.46 -4.07
C LEU A 35 -0.86 6.28 -3.95
N GLY A 36 -0.82 7.34 -3.14
CA GLY A 36 -1.98 8.15 -2.80
C GLY A 36 -2.42 9.07 -3.94
N ASP A 37 -1.54 10.00 -4.37
CA ASP A 37 -1.91 11.02 -5.34
C ASP A 37 -1.96 10.49 -6.77
N LEU A 38 -0.94 9.75 -7.19
CA LEU A 38 -0.86 9.32 -8.60
C LEU A 38 -1.75 8.11 -8.85
N PHE A 39 -1.70 7.07 -8.02
CA PHE A 39 -2.48 5.86 -8.28
C PHE A 39 -3.89 5.94 -7.69
N LEU A 40 -4.07 6.05 -6.37
CA LEU A 40 -5.38 5.90 -5.75
C LEU A 40 -6.31 7.10 -6.00
N ASP A 41 -5.77 8.30 -6.13
CA ASP A 41 -6.56 9.48 -6.45
C ASP A 41 -6.77 9.64 -7.97
N LYS A 42 -5.69 9.71 -8.77
CA LYS A 42 -5.76 10.02 -10.20
C LYS A 42 -5.92 8.80 -11.13
N GLY A 43 -5.55 7.58 -10.68
CA GLY A 43 -5.60 6.37 -11.50
C GLY A 43 -4.47 6.25 -12.51
N ASP A 44 -3.33 6.85 -12.21
CA ASP A 44 -2.15 6.74 -13.05
C ASP A 44 -1.14 5.76 -12.44
N ALA A 45 -1.40 4.46 -12.60
CA ALA A 45 -0.51 3.41 -12.13
C ALA A 45 0.88 3.50 -12.74
N LYS A 46 1.00 3.96 -14.00
CA LYS A 46 2.29 4.09 -14.68
C LYS A 46 3.14 5.20 -14.06
N ALA A 47 2.56 6.37 -13.78
CA ALA A 47 3.28 7.44 -13.09
C ALA A 47 3.66 7.02 -11.67
N ALA A 48 2.77 6.33 -10.95
CA ALA A 48 3.07 5.80 -9.63
C ALA A 48 4.24 4.79 -9.65
N ASP A 49 4.26 3.86 -10.61
CA ASP A 49 5.36 2.90 -10.75
C ASP A 49 6.69 3.56 -11.12
N TYR A 50 6.66 4.62 -11.93
CA TYR A 50 7.85 5.40 -12.21
C TYR A 50 8.47 5.96 -10.92
N GLU A 51 7.68 6.64 -10.09
CA GLU A 51 8.16 7.20 -8.81
C GLU A 51 8.65 6.12 -7.85
N LEU A 52 7.93 5.01 -7.74
CA LEU A 52 8.34 3.86 -6.92
C LEU A 52 9.59 3.17 -7.45
N THR A 53 9.81 3.17 -8.76
CA THR A 53 11.02 2.63 -9.39
C THR A 53 12.21 3.52 -9.11
N VAL A 54 12.05 4.85 -9.24
CA VAL A 54 13.09 5.82 -8.86
C VAL A 54 13.48 5.65 -7.40
N LEU A 55 12.49 5.50 -6.50
CA LEU A 55 12.75 5.23 -5.09
C LEU A 55 13.61 3.96 -4.89
N ARG A 56 13.24 2.86 -5.56
CA ARG A 56 13.99 1.59 -5.49
C ARG A 56 15.41 1.67 -6.05
N GLN A 57 15.66 2.57 -7.01
CA GLN A 57 16.97 2.77 -7.62
C GLN A 57 17.87 3.70 -6.80
N ASN A 58 17.30 4.70 -6.13
CA ASN A 58 18.05 5.70 -5.39
C ASN A 58 18.45 5.22 -3.99
N TYR A 59 17.68 4.34 -3.37
CA TYR A 59 17.92 3.92 -2.00
C TYR A 59 18.67 2.59 -1.93
N PRO A 60 19.66 2.46 -1.02
CA PRO A 60 20.24 1.14 -0.69
C PRO A 60 19.13 0.17 -0.30
N LYS A 61 19.32 -1.13 -0.63
CA LYS A 61 18.30 -2.15 -0.35
C LYS A 61 17.91 -2.18 1.12
N GLU A 62 18.87 -2.09 2.01
CA GLU A 62 18.69 -2.09 3.46
C GLU A 62 17.79 -0.92 3.88
N ALA A 63 18.12 0.31 3.43
CA ALA A 63 17.31 1.49 3.72
C ALA A 63 15.89 1.41 3.13
N LEU A 64 15.75 0.87 1.89
CA LEU A 64 14.45 0.68 1.25
C LEU A 64 13.51 -0.22 2.09
N TYR A 65 14.08 -1.26 2.73
CA TYR A 65 13.31 -2.20 3.54
C TYR A 65 13.02 -1.68 4.95
N ASP A 66 13.71 -0.63 5.37
CA ASP A 66 13.51 0.04 6.66
C ASP A 66 12.74 1.39 6.53
N LEU A 67 12.32 1.77 5.31
CA LEU A 67 11.52 3.00 5.13
C LEU A 67 10.19 2.93 5.89
N MET A 68 9.87 3.99 6.63
CA MET A 68 8.58 4.16 7.29
C MET A 68 7.51 4.51 6.24
N ASN A 69 6.86 3.48 5.68
CA ASN A 69 5.85 3.65 4.63
C ASN A 69 4.53 4.14 5.22
N ILE A 70 4.10 5.30 4.78
CA ILE A 70 2.87 5.97 5.20
C ILE A 70 1.96 6.21 4.00
N VAL A 71 0.66 6.38 4.25
CA VAL A 71 -0.33 6.86 3.26
C VAL A 71 -0.67 8.31 3.54
N ASP A 72 -0.81 8.64 4.80
CA ASP A 72 -1.01 9.98 5.34
C ASP A 72 -0.29 10.14 6.68
N SER A 73 -0.38 11.33 7.25
CA SER A 73 0.24 11.67 8.52
C SER A 73 -0.51 12.79 9.24
N HIS A 74 0.03 13.24 10.37
CA HIS A 74 -0.49 14.39 11.12
C HIS A 74 -0.29 15.74 10.37
N ASP A 75 0.48 15.76 9.29
CA ASP A 75 0.77 16.95 8.47
C ASP A 75 0.08 16.91 7.10
N THR A 76 -0.72 15.87 6.86
CA THR A 76 -1.43 15.70 5.59
C THR A 76 -2.93 15.50 5.80
N VAL A 77 -3.69 15.67 4.74
CA VAL A 77 -5.12 15.32 4.70
C VAL A 77 -5.29 13.82 4.95
N ARG A 78 -6.32 13.43 5.72
CA ARG A 78 -6.64 12.03 5.97
C ARG A 78 -6.92 11.27 4.67
N ALA A 79 -6.30 10.11 4.52
CA ALA A 79 -6.35 9.30 3.30
C ALA A 79 -7.79 8.97 2.88
N ILE A 80 -8.65 8.54 3.80
CA ILE A 80 -10.06 8.23 3.49
C ILE A 80 -10.84 9.45 2.96
N TYR A 81 -10.55 10.64 3.46
CA TYR A 81 -11.17 11.88 3.00
C TYR A 81 -10.71 12.25 1.59
N LYS A 82 -9.39 12.25 1.37
CA LYS A 82 -8.77 12.51 0.07
C LYS A 82 -9.26 11.54 -1.00
N PHE A 83 -9.22 10.25 -0.73
CA PHE A 83 -9.62 9.20 -1.69
C PHE A 83 -11.11 9.18 -2.01
N GLY A 84 -11.93 9.76 -1.15
CA GLY A 84 -13.35 9.98 -1.37
C GLY A 84 -13.68 11.28 -2.11
N GLY A 85 -12.68 12.00 -2.62
CA GLY A 85 -12.86 13.27 -3.34
C GLY A 85 -13.09 14.48 -2.43
N GLY A 86 -12.65 14.40 -1.16
CA GLY A 86 -12.71 15.52 -0.24
C GLY A 86 -11.78 16.66 -0.67
N SER A 87 -12.21 17.90 -0.40
CA SER A 87 -11.46 19.12 -0.76
C SER A 87 -10.77 19.74 0.44
N ASP A 88 -9.49 20.08 0.30
CA ASP A 88 -8.69 20.77 1.32
C ASP A 88 -9.24 22.16 1.68
N SER A 89 -10.10 22.72 0.83
CA SER A 89 -10.78 24.00 1.10
C SER A 89 -11.84 23.91 2.21
N VAL A 90 -12.26 22.70 2.59
CA VAL A 90 -13.25 22.47 3.67
C VAL A 90 -12.49 22.27 4.98
N ALA A 91 -12.45 23.30 5.82
CA ALA A 91 -11.64 23.29 7.05
C ALA A 91 -12.07 22.23 8.08
N GLN A 92 -13.39 21.93 8.16
CA GLN A 92 -13.95 20.94 9.09
C GLN A 92 -14.98 20.07 8.37
N PRO A 93 -14.54 19.12 7.53
CA PRO A 93 -15.44 18.30 6.74
C PRO A 93 -16.31 17.39 7.60
N THR A 94 -17.47 17.07 7.04
CA THR A 94 -18.40 16.06 7.50
C THR A 94 -18.46 14.93 6.46
N LYS A 95 -19.16 13.83 6.77
CA LYS A 95 -19.38 12.73 5.79
C LYS A 95 -20.21 13.14 4.55
N LYS A 96 -20.69 14.38 4.48
CA LYS A 96 -21.42 14.91 3.31
C LYS A 96 -20.48 15.58 2.30
N ASP A 97 -19.25 15.87 2.70
CA ASP A 97 -18.29 16.63 1.90
C ASP A 97 -17.38 15.72 1.05
N PHE A 98 -17.57 14.40 1.10
CA PHE A 98 -16.84 13.40 0.32
C PHE A 98 -17.62 12.09 0.24
N ASP A 99 -17.26 11.22 -0.70
CA ASP A 99 -17.79 9.85 -0.75
C ASP A 99 -17.04 8.94 0.22
N TYR A 100 -17.63 8.73 1.40
CA TYR A 100 -17.03 7.87 2.43
C TYR A 100 -16.81 6.44 1.96
N ASN A 101 -17.74 5.87 1.16
CA ASN A 101 -17.63 4.49 0.71
C ASN A 101 -16.52 4.33 -0.32
N LEU A 102 -16.37 5.26 -1.25
CA LEU A 102 -15.27 5.30 -2.20
C LEU A 102 -13.93 5.47 -1.46
N GLY A 103 -13.85 6.45 -0.55
CA GLY A 103 -12.66 6.68 0.28
C GLY A 103 -12.26 5.45 1.07
N LYS A 104 -13.23 4.77 1.70
CA LYS A 104 -13.04 3.51 2.43
C LYS A 104 -12.53 2.38 1.52
N ALA A 105 -13.10 2.22 0.33
CA ALA A 105 -12.69 1.19 -0.61
C ALA A 105 -11.23 1.41 -1.07
N ARG A 106 -10.86 2.64 -1.41
CA ARG A 106 -9.49 3.00 -1.80
C ARG A 106 -8.51 2.94 -0.62
N LEU A 107 -8.93 3.26 0.60
CA LEU A 107 -8.10 3.08 1.80
C LEU A 107 -7.78 1.59 2.05
N LYS A 108 -8.71 0.67 1.75
CA LYS A 108 -8.43 -0.77 1.76
C LYS A 108 -7.37 -1.15 0.72
N LEU A 109 -7.39 -0.56 -0.49
CA LEU A 109 -6.32 -0.75 -1.48
C LEU A 109 -4.97 -0.27 -0.95
N ALA A 110 -4.94 0.91 -0.33
CA ALA A 110 -3.73 1.45 0.30
C ALA A 110 -3.17 0.51 1.37
N ALA A 111 -4.02 0.00 2.25
CA ALA A 111 -3.63 -0.96 3.28
C ALA A 111 -3.07 -2.26 2.67
N THR A 112 -3.71 -2.79 1.61
CA THR A 112 -3.23 -3.97 0.88
C THR A 112 -1.85 -3.72 0.27
N PHE A 113 -1.65 -2.56 -0.36
CA PHE A 113 -0.36 -2.17 -0.92
C PHE A 113 0.72 -2.10 0.17
N LEU A 114 0.47 -1.34 1.24
CA LEU A 114 1.44 -1.15 2.33
C LEU A 114 1.88 -2.48 2.95
N MET A 115 0.93 -3.39 3.19
CA MET A 115 1.24 -4.70 3.78
C MET A 115 2.01 -5.62 2.84
N GLY A 116 1.92 -5.41 1.53
CA GLY A 116 2.66 -6.19 0.53
C GLY A 116 3.98 -5.58 0.08
N TYR A 117 4.16 -4.24 0.18
CA TYR A 117 5.32 -3.52 -0.34
C TYR A 117 6.54 -3.61 0.61
N PRO A 118 7.80 -3.50 0.10
CA PRO A 118 8.99 -3.39 0.95
C PRO A 118 8.93 -2.19 1.89
N GLY A 119 9.45 -2.33 3.09
CA GLY A 119 9.51 -1.29 4.11
C GLY A 119 8.66 -1.60 5.35
N MET A 120 8.61 -0.67 6.27
CA MET A 120 7.83 -0.74 7.52
C MET A 120 6.45 -0.12 7.30
N PRO A 121 5.39 -0.90 7.10
CA PRO A 121 4.04 -0.35 6.95
C PRO A 121 3.61 0.36 8.22
N THR A 122 3.26 1.63 8.10
CA THR A 122 2.86 2.46 9.22
C THR A 122 1.44 2.96 9.00
N ILE A 123 0.61 2.84 10.02
CA ILE A 123 -0.79 3.26 10.01
C ILE A 123 -0.90 4.52 10.87
N TYR A 124 -1.32 5.63 10.28
CA TYR A 124 -1.66 6.80 11.07
C TYR A 124 -2.93 6.53 11.87
N TYR A 125 -2.92 6.84 13.18
CA TYR A 125 -3.99 6.47 14.08
C TYR A 125 -5.36 6.92 13.54
N GLY A 126 -6.34 6.03 13.60
CA GLY A 126 -7.70 6.32 13.17
C GLY A 126 -8.01 5.95 11.72
N ASP A 127 -7.03 5.72 10.84
CA ASP A 127 -7.29 5.24 9.48
C ASP A 127 -7.99 3.90 9.51
N GLU A 128 -7.52 3.00 10.38
CA GLU A 128 -8.14 1.70 10.61
C GLU A 128 -9.56 1.79 11.15
N ALA A 129 -9.92 2.95 11.72
CA ALA A 129 -11.24 3.21 12.30
C ALA A 129 -12.13 4.08 11.40
N GLY A 130 -11.65 4.47 10.21
CA GLY A 130 -12.38 5.31 9.26
C GLY A 130 -12.45 6.78 9.66
N GLN A 131 -11.44 7.26 10.40
CA GLN A 131 -11.33 8.66 10.75
C GLN A 131 -10.97 9.49 9.53
N TYR A 132 -11.73 10.55 9.31
CA TYR A 132 -11.54 11.51 8.22
C TYR A 132 -11.22 12.90 8.77
N GLY A 133 -10.62 13.73 7.93
CA GLY A 133 -10.28 15.12 8.24
C GLY A 133 -9.57 15.77 7.07
N SER A 134 -9.67 17.09 6.97
CA SER A 134 -8.88 17.90 6.04
C SER A 134 -7.46 18.12 6.58
N SER A 135 -6.74 19.11 6.06
CA SER A 135 -5.40 19.45 6.52
C SER A 135 -5.36 19.87 8.00
N ASP A 136 -4.14 20.02 8.54
CA ASP A 136 -3.90 20.44 9.92
C ASP A 136 -4.69 21.76 10.26
N PRO A 137 -5.36 21.82 11.44
CA PRO A 137 -5.35 20.87 12.54
C PRO A 137 -6.42 19.77 12.45
N ASP A 138 -7.28 19.75 11.43
CA ASP A 138 -8.45 18.88 11.36
C ASP A 138 -8.08 17.39 11.15
N CYS A 139 -6.96 17.09 10.49
CA CYS A 139 -6.42 15.73 10.38
C CYS A 139 -6.04 15.10 11.74
N ARG A 140 -5.90 15.90 12.80
CA ARG A 140 -5.52 15.48 14.16
C ARG A 140 -6.71 15.31 15.11
N ARG A 141 -7.91 15.04 14.58
CA ARG A 141 -9.09 14.76 15.41
C ARG A 141 -8.82 13.61 16.38
N THR A 142 -9.45 13.63 17.55
CA THR A 142 -9.39 12.54 18.51
C THR A 142 -9.89 11.22 17.92
N TYR A 143 -9.33 10.10 18.37
CA TYR A 143 -9.77 8.77 17.93
C TYR A 143 -11.28 8.58 18.15
N PRO A 144 -12.02 8.00 17.20
CA PRO A 144 -13.48 7.91 17.24
C PRO A 144 -13.99 6.77 18.14
N TRP A 145 -13.61 6.76 19.42
CA TRP A 145 -13.99 5.72 20.38
C TRP A 145 -15.49 5.43 20.39
N GLY A 146 -15.84 4.15 20.21
CA GLY A 146 -17.23 3.67 20.14
C GLY A 146 -17.95 3.97 18.83
N LYS A 147 -17.27 4.61 17.84
CA LYS A 147 -17.82 4.96 16.52
C LYS A 147 -16.92 4.47 15.39
N GLU A 148 -16.03 3.55 15.69
CA GLU A 148 -15.07 2.99 14.73
C GLU A 148 -15.78 2.26 13.58
N ASP A 149 -15.24 2.36 12.37
CA ASP A 149 -15.65 1.51 11.26
C ASP A 149 -15.09 0.09 11.46
N LYS A 150 -15.95 -0.79 11.98
CA LYS A 150 -15.56 -2.17 12.33
C LYS A 150 -15.14 -3.00 11.12
N ASP A 151 -15.64 -2.70 9.93
CA ASP A 151 -15.25 -3.38 8.70
C ASP A 151 -13.83 -2.99 8.28
N LEU A 152 -13.45 -1.70 8.43
CA LEU A 152 -12.06 -1.28 8.24
C LEU A 152 -11.13 -1.95 9.25
N ILE A 153 -11.46 -1.94 10.53
CA ILE A 153 -10.65 -2.63 11.56
C ILE A 153 -10.46 -4.11 11.21
N ALA A 154 -11.53 -4.80 10.80
CA ALA A 154 -11.43 -6.20 10.40
C ALA A 154 -10.53 -6.38 9.18
N TYR A 155 -10.62 -5.49 8.21
CA TYR A 155 -9.79 -5.51 7.02
C TYR A 155 -8.30 -5.28 7.32
N TYR A 156 -7.97 -4.24 8.10
CA TYR A 156 -6.59 -3.99 8.54
C TYR A 156 -6.01 -5.18 9.31
N LYS A 157 -6.77 -5.76 10.26
CA LYS A 157 -6.35 -6.99 10.95
C LYS A 157 -6.04 -8.12 9.98
N LYS A 158 -6.85 -8.28 8.92
CA LYS A 158 -6.66 -9.34 7.93
C LYS A 158 -5.38 -9.12 7.11
N VAL A 159 -5.18 -7.95 6.51
CA VAL A 159 -3.98 -7.69 5.69
C VAL A 159 -2.69 -7.72 6.52
N ILE A 160 -2.73 -7.24 7.77
CA ILE A 160 -1.61 -7.35 8.73
C ILE A 160 -1.34 -8.83 9.04
N GLY A 161 -2.40 -9.62 9.25
CA GLY A 161 -2.29 -11.07 9.48
C GLY A 161 -1.61 -11.79 8.33
N VAL A 162 -1.97 -11.47 7.07
CA VAL A 162 -1.33 -12.03 5.88
C VAL A 162 0.17 -11.68 5.83
N ARG A 163 0.54 -10.40 6.03
CA ARG A 163 1.94 -10.01 6.06
C ARG A 163 2.73 -10.76 7.14
N ASN A 164 2.17 -10.91 8.33
CA ASN A 164 2.83 -11.58 9.44
C ASN A 164 2.96 -13.10 9.23
N ALA A 165 1.97 -13.74 8.61
CA ALA A 165 2.02 -15.16 8.27
C ALA A 165 3.05 -15.46 7.17
N HIS A 166 3.27 -14.53 6.23
CA HIS A 166 4.15 -14.66 5.08
C HIS A 166 5.24 -13.58 5.07
N LYS A 167 5.86 -13.32 6.22
CA LYS A 167 6.87 -12.26 6.37
C LYS A 167 8.14 -12.49 5.56
N ASP A 168 8.50 -13.71 5.27
CA ASP A 168 9.59 -14.09 4.37
C ASP A 168 9.35 -13.57 2.95
N ILE A 169 8.09 -13.55 2.51
CA ILE A 169 7.65 -13.01 1.22
C ILE A 169 7.45 -11.49 1.32
N PHE A 170 6.48 -11.04 2.14
CA PHE A 170 6.03 -9.64 2.10
C PHE A 170 6.88 -8.65 2.88
N ALA A 171 7.64 -9.10 3.89
CA ALA A 171 8.56 -8.24 4.59
C ALA A 171 9.98 -8.26 3.99
N ARG A 172 10.49 -9.42 3.56
CA ARG A 172 11.89 -9.62 3.16
C ARG A 172 12.11 -9.89 1.68
N GLY A 173 11.12 -10.47 0.97
CA GLY A 173 11.26 -10.86 -0.43
C GLY A 173 11.55 -9.70 -1.37
N ASP A 174 12.21 -9.99 -2.49
CA ASP A 174 12.46 -9.00 -3.54
C ASP A 174 11.17 -8.56 -4.23
N VAL A 175 11.10 -7.31 -4.65
CA VAL A 175 9.94 -6.72 -5.32
C VAL A 175 10.19 -6.58 -6.82
N ASN A 176 9.17 -6.93 -7.61
CA ASN A 176 9.17 -6.67 -9.06
C ASN A 176 7.78 -6.26 -9.52
N THR A 177 7.68 -5.16 -10.28
CA THR A 177 6.41 -4.72 -10.87
C THR A 177 6.01 -5.68 -12.00
N LEU A 178 4.78 -6.19 -11.93
CA LEU A 178 4.20 -7.08 -12.94
C LEU A 178 3.32 -6.32 -13.94
N LYS A 179 2.56 -5.33 -13.45
CA LYS A 179 1.69 -4.48 -14.27
C LYS A 179 1.46 -3.14 -13.59
N ALA A 180 1.60 -2.06 -14.34
CA ALA A 180 1.27 -0.71 -13.92
C ALA A 180 0.63 0.02 -15.10
N GLU A 181 -0.71 -0.01 -15.19
CA GLU A 181 -1.46 0.54 -16.32
C GLU A 181 -2.86 0.97 -15.90
N GLY A 182 -3.17 2.25 -16.09
CA GLY A 182 -4.47 2.84 -15.74
C GLY A 182 -4.82 2.59 -14.26
N ASP A 183 -5.91 1.88 -14.04
CA ASP A 183 -6.43 1.54 -12.70
C ASP A 183 -5.81 0.27 -12.08
N ILE A 184 -4.87 -0.39 -12.77
CA ILE A 184 -4.25 -1.63 -12.30
C ILE A 184 -2.81 -1.39 -11.87
N TYR A 185 -2.51 -1.80 -10.63
CA TYR A 185 -1.14 -1.91 -10.14
C TYR A 185 -0.92 -3.29 -9.53
N ALA A 186 0.06 -4.03 -10.06
CA ALA A 186 0.40 -5.35 -9.54
C ALA A 186 1.91 -5.54 -9.45
N PHE A 187 2.37 -6.16 -8.37
CA PHE A 187 3.77 -6.50 -8.16
C PHE A 187 3.91 -7.86 -7.49
N SER A 188 5.03 -8.52 -7.75
CA SER A 188 5.43 -9.75 -7.05
C SER A 188 6.42 -9.45 -5.94
N ARG A 189 6.43 -10.34 -4.95
CA ARG A 189 7.42 -10.46 -3.88
C ARG A 189 7.98 -11.86 -3.93
N LYS A 190 9.30 -12.02 -3.97
CA LYS A 190 9.95 -13.32 -4.04
C LYS A 190 10.90 -13.50 -2.86
N ALA A 191 10.62 -14.48 -2.02
CA ALA A 191 11.47 -14.86 -0.90
C ALA A 191 12.76 -15.56 -1.38
N ASP A 192 13.80 -15.61 -0.55
CA ASP A 192 15.04 -16.31 -0.81
C ASP A 192 14.82 -17.81 -1.03
N SER A 193 13.77 -18.40 -0.43
CA SER A 193 13.33 -19.77 -0.68
C SER A 193 12.82 -20.03 -2.10
N GLY A 194 12.60 -18.97 -2.87
CA GLY A 194 11.96 -19.00 -4.18
C GLY A 194 10.43 -18.89 -4.13
N LYS A 195 9.80 -18.99 -2.94
CA LYS A 195 8.36 -18.83 -2.77
C LYS A 195 7.92 -17.41 -3.13
N MET A 196 6.78 -17.29 -3.81
CA MET A 196 6.31 -16.01 -4.36
C MET A 196 4.97 -15.58 -3.76
N GLY A 197 4.84 -14.29 -3.56
CA GLY A 197 3.55 -13.61 -3.34
C GLY A 197 3.30 -12.57 -4.43
N ILE A 198 2.05 -12.24 -4.65
CA ILE A 198 1.62 -11.22 -5.61
C ILE A 198 0.60 -10.32 -4.93
N VAL A 199 0.81 -9.01 -5.05
CA VAL A 199 -0.21 -8.00 -4.71
C VAL A 199 -0.77 -7.46 -6.00
N ALA A 200 -2.09 -7.49 -6.15
CA ALA A 200 -2.78 -6.96 -7.32
C ALA A 200 -3.90 -6.01 -6.87
N LEU A 201 -3.89 -4.81 -7.38
CA LEU A 201 -4.85 -3.75 -7.05
C LEU A 201 -5.59 -3.30 -8.30
N ASN A 202 -6.91 -3.17 -8.19
CA ASN A 202 -7.77 -2.52 -9.16
C ASN A 202 -8.53 -1.39 -8.49
N ARG A 203 -8.23 -0.13 -8.85
CA ARG A 203 -8.96 1.03 -8.32
C ARG A 203 -10.18 1.42 -9.16
N GLY A 204 -10.35 0.80 -10.32
CA GLY A 204 -11.43 1.04 -11.28
C GLY A 204 -12.54 0.02 -11.21
N LYS A 205 -13.31 -0.06 -12.30
CA LYS A 205 -14.40 -1.05 -12.45
C LYS A 205 -13.86 -2.47 -12.48
N ALA A 206 -14.72 -3.44 -12.16
CA ALA A 206 -14.38 -4.86 -12.22
C ALA A 206 -13.86 -5.26 -13.61
N GLN A 207 -12.74 -5.99 -13.65
CA GLN A 207 -12.10 -6.44 -14.89
C GLN A 207 -11.24 -7.68 -14.70
N GLN A 208 -10.97 -8.38 -15.79
CA GLN A 208 -9.93 -9.41 -15.83
C GLN A 208 -8.57 -8.80 -16.11
N VAL A 209 -7.55 -9.30 -15.42
CA VAL A 209 -6.17 -8.84 -15.55
C VAL A 209 -5.26 -10.04 -15.71
N THR A 210 -4.44 -10.04 -16.75
CA THR A 210 -3.40 -11.06 -16.95
C THR A 210 -2.04 -10.49 -16.58
N LEU A 211 -1.32 -11.20 -15.71
CA LEU A 211 -0.01 -10.84 -15.17
C LEU A 211 1.05 -11.82 -15.66
N PRO A 212 2.20 -11.35 -16.17
CA PRO A 212 3.34 -12.21 -16.43
C PRO A 212 3.92 -12.66 -15.08
N VAL A 213 4.14 -13.96 -14.89
CA VAL A 213 4.70 -14.49 -13.64
C VAL A 213 5.82 -15.50 -13.93
N SER A 214 6.93 -15.42 -13.18
CA SER A 214 8.05 -16.34 -13.29
C SER A 214 7.87 -17.58 -12.39
N ALA A 215 6.72 -18.26 -12.54
CA ALA A 215 6.41 -19.51 -11.87
C ALA A 215 6.06 -20.58 -12.92
N ALA A 216 6.26 -21.85 -12.60
CA ALA A 216 5.97 -22.95 -13.52
C ALA A 216 4.46 -23.06 -13.81
N ASP A 217 4.12 -23.52 -15.01
CA ASP A 217 2.73 -23.83 -15.35
C ASP A 217 2.15 -24.86 -14.37
N GLY A 218 0.91 -24.67 -14.01
CA GLY A 218 0.23 -25.47 -12.99
C GLY A 218 0.45 -24.96 -11.54
N THR A 219 1.36 -24.01 -11.32
CA THR A 219 1.52 -23.39 -10.00
C THR A 219 0.23 -22.67 -9.60
N VAL A 220 -0.26 -22.93 -8.39
CA VAL A 220 -1.47 -22.32 -7.83
C VAL A 220 -1.08 -21.17 -6.90
N PHE A 221 -1.79 -20.07 -7.01
CA PHE A 221 -1.76 -18.94 -6.09
C PHE A 221 -3.12 -18.80 -5.40
N THR A 222 -3.12 -18.70 -4.08
CA THR A 222 -4.32 -18.47 -3.27
C THR A 222 -4.34 -17.04 -2.78
N ASP A 223 -5.43 -16.31 -3.02
CA ASP A 223 -5.65 -14.99 -2.41
C ASP A 223 -6.01 -15.16 -0.93
N GLU A 224 -5.13 -14.75 -0.05
CA GLU A 224 -5.28 -14.85 1.40
C GLU A 224 -6.44 -13.98 1.95
N LEU A 225 -6.91 -13.01 1.15
CA LEU A 225 -8.04 -12.16 1.55
C LEU A 225 -9.41 -12.79 1.27
N THR A 226 -9.52 -13.63 0.25
CA THR A 226 -10.82 -14.20 -0.18
C THR A 226 -10.83 -15.72 -0.26
N GLY A 227 -9.66 -16.37 -0.33
CA GLY A 227 -9.51 -17.80 -0.60
C GLY A 227 -9.64 -18.15 -2.09
N THR A 228 -9.78 -17.17 -2.98
CA THR A 228 -9.84 -17.38 -4.42
C THR A 228 -8.51 -17.93 -4.94
N LYS A 229 -8.57 -18.94 -5.82
CA LYS A 229 -7.39 -19.53 -6.43
C LYS A 229 -7.25 -19.17 -7.89
N ALA A 230 -5.99 -18.98 -8.32
CA ALA A 230 -5.63 -18.81 -9.71
C ALA A 230 -4.42 -19.69 -10.05
N THR A 231 -4.40 -20.22 -11.27
CA THR A 231 -3.35 -21.17 -11.73
C THR A 231 -2.57 -20.58 -12.86
N VAL A 232 -1.24 -20.71 -12.82
CA VAL A 232 -0.34 -20.25 -13.88
C VAL A 232 -0.50 -21.13 -15.12
N SER A 233 -0.62 -20.50 -16.27
CA SER A 233 -0.67 -21.15 -17.57
C SER A 233 0.07 -20.30 -18.61
N GLY A 234 1.02 -20.89 -19.34
CA GLY A 234 1.84 -20.20 -20.33
C GLY A 234 2.67 -19.04 -19.72
N GLY A 235 3.13 -19.19 -18.47
CA GLY A 235 3.88 -18.14 -17.76
C GLY A 235 3.02 -16.93 -17.37
N GLN A 236 1.69 -17.07 -17.35
CA GLN A 236 0.73 -16.00 -17.04
C GLN A 236 -0.23 -16.42 -15.93
N LEU A 237 -0.66 -15.46 -15.12
CA LEU A 237 -1.70 -15.60 -14.12
C LEU A 237 -2.84 -14.64 -14.44
N THR A 238 -4.05 -15.18 -14.68
CA THR A 238 -5.23 -14.37 -14.93
C THR A 238 -6.08 -14.26 -13.68
N LEU A 239 -6.40 -13.01 -13.29
CA LEU A 239 -7.15 -12.65 -12.09
C LEU A 239 -8.44 -11.92 -12.49
N ALA A 240 -9.55 -12.24 -11.83
CA ALA A 240 -10.77 -11.44 -11.87
C ALA A 240 -10.74 -10.48 -10.68
N LEU A 241 -10.45 -9.21 -10.94
CA LEU A 241 -10.44 -8.16 -9.93
C LEU A 241 -11.76 -7.39 -9.96
N GLY A 242 -12.44 -7.34 -8.81
CA GLY A 242 -13.63 -6.52 -8.61
C GLY A 242 -13.32 -5.02 -8.63
N GLU A 243 -14.36 -4.21 -8.58
CA GLU A 243 -14.23 -2.76 -8.45
C GLU A 243 -13.59 -2.39 -7.10
N ASN A 244 -12.59 -1.51 -7.12
CA ASN A 244 -11.82 -1.11 -5.94
C ASN A 244 -11.38 -2.32 -5.08
N GLN A 245 -10.89 -3.38 -5.72
CA GLN A 245 -10.45 -4.59 -5.05
C GLN A 245 -8.94 -4.75 -5.04
N GLY A 246 -8.39 -5.14 -3.87
CA GLY A 246 -7.03 -5.62 -3.70
C GLY A 246 -6.99 -7.12 -3.41
N MET A 247 -5.95 -7.81 -3.88
CA MET A 247 -5.63 -9.20 -3.58
C MET A 247 -4.21 -9.32 -3.03
N MET A 248 -4.01 -10.24 -2.10
CA MET A 248 -2.70 -10.68 -1.60
C MET A 248 -2.58 -12.18 -1.85
N LEU A 249 -2.03 -12.53 -3.00
CA LEU A 249 -1.90 -13.93 -3.41
C LEU A 249 -0.58 -14.51 -2.90
N VAL A 250 -0.63 -15.75 -2.45
CA VAL A 250 0.55 -16.53 -2.03
C VAL A 250 0.58 -17.84 -2.80
N GLN A 251 1.75 -18.23 -3.25
CA GLN A 251 2.01 -19.51 -3.90
C GLN A 251 1.73 -20.64 -2.90
N ASP A 252 0.92 -21.63 -3.29
CA ASP A 252 0.56 -22.81 -2.46
C ASP A 252 1.77 -23.70 -2.12
#